data_0d3c1afecac7d2a00a4283db6ac582d0
#
_entry.id   0d3c1afecac7d2a00a4283db6ac582d0
#
_cell.length_a   1.000
_cell.length_b   1.000
_cell.length_c   1.000
_cell.angle_alpha   90.00
_cell.angle_beta   90.00
_cell.angle_gamma   90.00
#
_symmetry.space_group_name_H-M   'P 1'
#
loop_
_entity.id
_entity.type
_entity.pdbx_description
1 polymer ?
#
loop_
_entity_poly.entity_id
_entity_poly.type
_entity_poly.pdbx_seq_one_letter_code
_entity_poly.pdbx_strand_id
1 'polypeptide(L)'
;MKKEISHLIMLLLIVSMLAAGCRRTEPAQTGKGSEELQSEQGKGERKAEDADIITLTSEMVSLEDGFSAVKYTGDYKLDTFLEQGGASSDADVMKFLTKHLFSGKSVLEFFGNLFGCSTLSVQNADGSYLFGRNFDWNTCDALVVSAEPEEGYASISTVNMDFIQAAAGMELERLPDEMKTMAALYAPLDGMNEKGLCVSVNMIEDSASIAQETDKKDITTTTAVRLLLDKAADVDEALELLKEYDLHASMGMMVHFALADTEGNAVAVEYIDNEMVVTDTPVVTNFYLAEGEKHGIGTEQSHTRYEILTKLLKEKKTMDGQDIRDALDSVSKDNFDDPSSTEWSIVFHQGSGEVWYYHRENYEKAYRFKIK
;
A
#
# COMPACT_ATOMS: atom_id res chain seq x y z
N MET A 1 -2.88 41.54 -34.58
CA MET A 1 -1.44 41.76 -34.75
C MET A 1 -0.68 41.76 -33.42
N LYS A 2 -0.82 40.74 -32.59
CA LYS A 2 -0.03 40.53 -31.36
C LYS A 2 0.12 39.04 -30.99
N LYS A 3 -0.08 38.11 -31.93
CA LYS A 3 0.05 36.64 -31.70
C LYS A 3 1.09 35.93 -32.59
N GLU A 4 1.81 36.65 -33.44
CA GLU A 4 2.81 36.02 -34.37
C GLU A 4 4.26 36.34 -34.06
N ILE A 5 4.56 37.04 -32.96
CA ILE A 5 5.97 37.38 -32.60
C ILE A 5 6.57 36.38 -31.59
N SER A 6 5.75 35.48 -31.00
CA SER A 6 6.24 34.54 -29.99
C SER A 6 6.86 33.25 -30.54
N HIS A 7 6.68 32.93 -31.82
CA HIS A 7 7.21 31.69 -32.42
C HIS A 7 8.54 31.85 -33.18
N LEU A 8 9.03 33.08 -33.36
CA LEU A 8 10.28 33.36 -34.08
C LEU A 8 11.51 33.50 -33.16
N ILE A 9 11.35 33.59 -31.86
CA ILE A 9 12.43 33.69 -30.87
C ILE A 9 12.87 32.31 -30.34
N MET A 10 12.07 31.27 -30.51
CA MET A 10 12.39 29.90 -30.06
C MET A 10 13.18 29.04 -31.06
N LEU A 11 13.41 29.54 -32.28
CA LEU A 11 14.12 28.79 -33.35
C LEU A 11 15.57 29.23 -33.56
N LEU A 12 16.13 30.14 -32.75
CA LEU A 12 17.49 30.70 -32.94
C LEU A 12 18.48 30.30 -31.83
N LEU A 13 18.13 29.35 -30.94
CA LEU A 13 18.99 28.86 -29.84
C LEU A 13 19.46 27.42 -29.97
N ILE A 14 19.25 26.73 -31.10
CA ILE A 14 19.60 25.30 -31.29
C ILE A 14 20.77 25.09 -32.29
N VAL A 15 21.44 26.14 -32.76
CA VAL A 15 22.53 26.01 -33.80
C VAL A 15 23.90 26.50 -33.32
N SER A 16 24.26 26.37 -32.08
CA SER A 16 25.62 26.77 -31.67
C SER A 16 26.26 25.88 -30.61
N MET A 17 26.28 24.53 -30.82
CA MET A 17 27.18 23.63 -30.08
C MET A 17 27.51 22.38 -30.89
N LEU A 18 28.22 22.53 -32.00
CA LEU A 18 28.86 21.43 -32.71
C LEU A 18 30.13 21.98 -33.42
N ALA A 19 31.24 22.06 -32.70
CA ALA A 19 32.59 22.00 -33.29
C ALA A 19 33.68 22.23 -32.23
N ALA A 20 34.36 21.16 -31.81
CA ALA A 20 35.76 21.04 -31.38
C ALA A 20 35.88 19.69 -30.65
N GLY A 21 36.55 18.66 -31.11
CA GLY A 21 37.74 18.59 -31.90
C GLY A 21 38.59 17.49 -31.28
N CYS A 22 38.69 16.33 -31.96
CA CYS A 22 39.56 15.19 -31.60
C CYS A 22 41.02 15.59 -31.37
N ARG A 23 41.64 15.03 -30.33
CA ARG A 23 43.08 14.68 -30.35
C ARG A 23 43.31 13.33 -29.67
N ARG A 24 43.77 12.38 -30.52
CA ARG A 24 44.43 11.13 -30.13
C ARG A 24 45.84 11.41 -29.64
N THR A 25 46.27 10.74 -28.57
CA THR A 25 47.69 10.33 -28.37
C THR A 25 47.72 9.04 -27.56
N GLU A 26 48.21 7.96 -28.15
CA GLU A 26 48.76 6.75 -27.52
C GLU A 26 50.29 6.82 -27.58
N PRO A 27 51.03 5.84 -27.01
CA PRO A 27 51.15 5.37 -25.63
C PRO A 27 52.61 5.44 -25.10
N ALA A 28 52.82 5.24 -23.81
CA ALA A 28 54.13 4.84 -23.29
C ALA A 28 53.97 3.79 -22.19
N GLN A 29 54.49 2.60 -22.44
CA GLN A 29 54.78 1.55 -21.47
C GLN A 29 55.98 1.93 -20.61
N THR A 30 55.92 1.59 -19.28
CA THR A 30 56.96 0.77 -18.59
C THR A 30 56.64 0.69 -17.10
N GLY A 31 56.79 -0.54 -16.53
CA GLY A 31 57.28 -0.68 -15.16
C GLY A 31 56.40 -1.51 -14.21
N LYS A 32 56.81 -2.74 -14.03
CA LYS A 32 56.36 -3.74 -13.01
C LYS A 32 56.22 -3.21 -11.61
N GLY A 33 55.13 -3.60 -10.94
CA GLY A 33 54.96 -3.61 -9.52
C GLY A 33 53.74 -4.50 -9.19
N SER A 34 54.03 -5.75 -8.80
CA SER A 34 53.06 -6.72 -8.30
C SER A 34 52.67 -6.32 -6.88
N GLU A 35 51.49 -5.76 -6.68
CA GLU A 35 50.78 -5.77 -5.40
C GLU A 35 49.51 -6.57 -5.56
N GLU A 36 49.40 -7.61 -4.75
CA GLU A 36 48.22 -8.47 -4.59
C GLU A 36 47.03 -7.61 -4.18
N LEU A 37 46.07 -7.41 -5.08
CA LEU A 37 44.73 -7.01 -4.73
C LEU A 37 44.05 -8.23 -4.11
N GLN A 38 43.99 -8.24 -2.77
CA GLN A 38 43.09 -9.09 -2.05
C GLN A 38 41.66 -8.76 -2.53
N SER A 39 41.05 -9.75 -3.16
CA SER A 39 39.65 -9.74 -3.53
C SER A 39 38.83 -9.44 -2.28
N GLU A 40 38.14 -8.31 -2.23
CA GLU A 40 37.00 -8.13 -1.34
C GLU A 40 35.98 -9.26 -1.69
N GLN A 41 35.98 -10.27 -0.85
CA GLN A 41 34.96 -11.29 -0.85
C GLN A 41 33.61 -10.62 -0.59
N GLY A 42 32.63 -10.97 -1.42
CA GLY A 42 31.31 -10.42 -1.48
C GLY A 42 30.69 -10.21 -0.08
N LYS A 43 30.13 -9.04 0.12
CA LYS A 43 29.02 -8.87 1.06
C LYS A 43 27.91 -9.78 0.57
N GLY A 44 27.71 -10.91 1.23
CA GLY A 44 26.55 -11.75 1.01
C GLY A 44 25.30 -10.89 1.21
N GLU A 45 24.40 -10.92 0.27
CA GLU A 45 23.06 -10.35 0.42
C GLU A 45 22.49 -10.83 1.75
N ARG A 46 22.21 -9.92 2.67
CA ARG A 46 21.50 -10.25 3.91
C ARG A 46 20.11 -10.67 3.51
N LYS A 47 19.76 -11.92 3.76
CA LYS A 47 18.38 -12.37 3.55
C LYS A 47 17.46 -11.62 4.52
N ALA A 48 16.23 -11.33 4.10
CA ALA A 48 15.23 -10.69 4.95
C ALA A 48 15.03 -11.45 6.28
N GLU A 49 15.14 -12.77 6.24
CA GLU A 49 15.05 -13.67 7.41
C GLU A 49 16.12 -13.40 8.48
N ASP A 50 17.26 -12.78 8.11
CA ASP A 50 18.37 -12.47 9.01
C ASP A 50 18.20 -11.11 9.74
N ALA A 51 17.19 -10.31 9.37
CA ALA A 51 16.89 -9.06 10.04
C ALA A 51 16.20 -9.31 11.39
N ASP A 52 16.54 -8.51 12.41
CA ASP A 52 15.88 -8.61 13.72
C ASP A 52 14.41 -8.16 13.63
N ILE A 53 13.54 -8.81 14.42
CA ILE A 53 12.15 -8.37 14.58
C ILE A 53 12.13 -7.09 15.41
N ILE A 54 11.56 -6.03 14.85
CA ILE A 54 11.43 -4.73 15.49
C ILE A 54 10.32 -4.79 16.53
N THR A 55 10.68 -4.51 17.79
CA THR A 55 9.72 -4.39 18.87
C THR A 55 9.17 -2.96 18.90
N LEU A 56 7.88 -2.80 18.65
CA LEU A 56 7.20 -1.51 18.67
C LEU A 56 6.70 -1.15 20.07
N THR A 57 6.69 0.15 20.36
CA THR A 57 6.15 0.76 21.56
C THR A 57 5.11 1.84 21.21
N SER A 58 4.50 2.45 22.22
CA SER A 58 3.58 3.57 22.02
C SER A 58 4.29 4.87 21.58
N GLU A 59 5.61 4.93 21.60
CA GLU A 59 6.37 6.01 20.99
C GLU A 59 6.53 5.72 19.50
N MET A 60 6.21 6.69 18.66
CA MET A 60 6.41 6.60 17.21
C MET A 60 7.90 6.62 16.90
N VAL A 61 8.38 5.59 16.23
CA VAL A 61 9.79 5.45 15.84
C VAL A 61 9.95 5.71 14.35
N SER A 62 10.84 6.62 13.97
CA SER A 62 11.28 6.78 12.60
C SER A 62 12.26 5.66 12.25
N LEU A 63 11.94 4.89 11.23
CA LEU A 63 12.77 3.81 10.71
C LEU A 63 13.72 4.31 9.63
N GLU A 64 13.25 5.22 8.80
CA GLU A 64 13.99 6.04 7.84
C GLU A 64 13.15 7.25 7.41
N ASP A 65 13.66 8.08 6.51
CA ASP A 65 12.96 9.25 6.01
C ASP A 65 11.67 8.85 5.28
N GLY A 66 10.53 9.40 5.74
CA GLY A 66 9.22 9.06 5.21
C GLY A 66 8.68 7.69 5.65
N PHE A 67 9.33 6.99 6.60
CA PHE A 67 8.86 5.71 7.10
C PHE A 67 8.96 5.59 8.61
N SER A 68 7.83 5.42 9.26
CA SER A 68 7.71 5.34 10.71
C SER A 68 6.84 4.17 11.15
N ALA A 69 6.95 3.79 12.42
CA ALA A 69 6.13 2.74 13.01
C ALA A 69 5.77 3.05 14.46
N VAL A 70 4.60 2.55 14.89
CA VAL A 70 4.09 2.76 16.26
C VAL A 70 3.22 1.57 16.68
N LYS A 71 3.14 1.32 18.00
CA LYS A 71 2.17 0.40 18.58
C LYS A 71 1.09 1.17 19.31
N TYR A 72 -0.15 0.74 19.12
CA TYR A 72 -1.30 1.18 19.88
C TYR A 72 -1.90 0.02 20.68
N THR A 73 -2.21 0.25 21.93
CA THR A 73 -2.91 -0.71 22.79
C THR A 73 -4.05 0.02 23.49
N GLY A 74 -5.26 -0.50 23.39
CA GLY A 74 -6.44 0.05 24.06
C GLY A 74 -7.64 0.23 23.14
N ASP A 75 -8.70 0.86 23.66
CA ASP A 75 -9.94 1.08 22.94
C ASP A 75 -9.85 2.39 22.12
N TYR A 76 -9.84 2.30 20.79
CA TYR A 76 -9.95 3.43 19.88
C TYR A 76 -11.36 3.70 19.38
N LYS A 77 -12.38 3.16 20.08
CA LYS A 77 -13.81 3.45 19.91
C LYS A 77 -14.42 3.00 18.59
N LEU A 78 -13.89 1.94 17.95
CA LEU A 78 -14.47 1.43 16.70
C LEU A 78 -15.92 0.95 16.91
N ASP A 79 -16.19 0.20 17.97
CA ASP A 79 -17.57 -0.26 18.26
C ASP A 79 -18.52 0.93 18.50
N THR A 80 -18.07 1.94 19.25
CA THR A 80 -18.83 3.19 19.43
C THR A 80 -19.09 3.92 18.10
N PHE A 81 -18.09 3.95 17.20
CA PHE A 81 -18.24 4.53 15.86
C PHE A 81 -19.32 3.79 15.06
N LEU A 82 -19.25 2.48 15.01
CA LEU A 82 -20.21 1.64 14.29
C LEU A 82 -21.62 1.70 14.93
N GLU A 83 -21.74 1.73 16.28
CA GLU A 83 -23.02 1.86 16.99
C GLU A 83 -23.71 3.20 16.70
N GLN A 84 -22.95 4.27 16.49
CA GLN A 84 -23.49 5.60 16.15
C GLN A 84 -23.89 5.73 14.67
N GLY A 85 -23.79 4.66 13.88
CA GLY A 85 -24.16 4.64 12.47
C GLY A 85 -22.99 4.66 11.51
N GLY A 86 -21.75 4.75 12.02
CA GLY A 86 -20.54 4.81 11.20
C GLY A 86 -20.37 6.16 10.49
N ALA A 87 -19.95 6.12 9.23
CA ALA A 87 -19.74 7.33 8.42
C ALA A 87 -19.89 7.06 6.93
N SER A 88 -20.58 7.93 6.21
CA SER A 88 -20.72 7.91 4.75
C SER A 88 -19.69 8.78 4.02
N SER A 89 -18.75 9.39 4.74
CA SER A 89 -17.66 10.18 4.17
C SER A 89 -16.47 10.27 5.12
N ASP A 90 -15.27 10.52 4.57
CA ASP A 90 -14.05 10.76 5.37
C ASP A 90 -14.22 11.98 6.29
N ALA A 91 -15.00 12.98 5.88
CA ALA A 91 -15.32 14.13 6.71
C ALA A 91 -16.14 13.74 7.97
N ASP A 92 -17.03 12.77 7.87
CA ASP A 92 -17.79 12.26 9.03
C ASP A 92 -16.92 11.39 9.93
N VAL A 93 -16.00 10.59 9.38
CA VAL A 93 -14.96 9.91 10.17
C VAL A 93 -14.17 10.95 10.97
N MET A 94 -13.70 12.01 10.34
CA MET A 94 -12.95 13.07 11.02
C MET A 94 -13.77 13.81 12.07
N LYS A 95 -15.08 14.00 11.87
CA LYS A 95 -16.00 14.55 12.89
C LYS A 95 -16.08 13.63 14.11
N PHE A 96 -16.18 12.32 13.88
CA PHE A 96 -16.19 11.33 14.98
C PHE A 96 -14.87 11.40 15.76
N LEU A 97 -13.71 11.36 15.09
CA LEU A 97 -12.40 11.46 15.70
C LEU A 97 -12.24 12.74 16.50
N THR A 98 -12.66 13.87 15.93
CA THR A 98 -12.60 15.18 16.59
C THR A 98 -13.45 15.23 17.84
N LYS A 99 -14.64 14.64 17.81
CA LYS A 99 -15.59 14.65 18.93
C LYS A 99 -15.18 13.73 20.07
N HIS A 100 -14.67 12.53 19.74
CA HIS A 100 -14.45 11.47 20.71
C HIS A 100 -12.98 11.30 21.12
N LEU A 101 -12.04 11.69 20.26
CA LEU A 101 -10.61 11.45 20.44
C LEU A 101 -9.77 12.74 20.40
N PHE A 102 -10.23 13.79 19.72
CA PHE A 102 -9.54 15.07 19.63
C PHE A 102 -10.39 16.20 20.19
N SER A 103 -9.87 17.03 21.04
CA SER A 103 -10.62 18.18 21.59
C SER A 103 -10.76 19.32 20.56
N GLY A 104 -11.63 19.11 19.58
CA GLY A 104 -12.29 20.11 18.73
C GLY A 104 -11.44 21.06 17.89
N LYS A 105 -11.12 20.72 16.63
CA LYS A 105 -10.84 21.68 15.53
C LYS A 105 -11.20 21.07 14.17
N SER A 106 -11.62 21.95 13.22
CA SER A 106 -12.32 21.63 11.96
C SER A 106 -11.42 21.36 10.74
N VAL A 107 -11.95 20.70 9.70
CA VAL A 107 -11.28 20.06 8.55
C VAL A 107 -11.77 20.60 7.19
N LEU A 108 -10.97 20.49 6.12
CA LEU A 108 -11.21 20.90 4.72
C LEU A 108 -10.91 19.80 3.70
N GLU A 109 -11.41 19.95 2.44
CA GLU A 109 -11.52 18.94 1.37
C GLU A 109 -10.23 18.70 0.55
N PHE A 110 -10.11 17.48 -0.08
CA PHE A 110 -8.93 16.99 -0.80
C PHE A 110 -9.22 16.62 -2.28
N PHE A 111 -8.18 16.67 -3.16
CA PHE A 111 -8.18 16.23 -4.55
C PHE A 111 -7.02 15.28 -4.84
N GLY A 112 -7.27 14.11 -5.47
CA GLY A 112 -6.30 13.06 -5.69
C GLY A 112 -5.82 12.88 -7.15
N ASN A 113 -4.69 12.18 -7.32
CA ASN A 113 -4.07 11.77 -8.58
C ASN A 113 -3.98 10.22 -8.65
N LEU A 114 -3.66 9.68 -9.83
CA LEU A 114 -3.62 8.25 -10.19
C LEU A 114 -2.68 7.39 -9.32
N PHE A 115 -3.16 6.22 -8.92
CA PHE A 115 -2.47 5.25 -8.07
C PHE A 115 -2.20 3.93 -8.80
N GLY A 116 -1.18 3.19 -8.34
CA GLY A 116 -0.95 1.81 -8.70
C GLY A 116 -0.95 0.90 -7.46
N CYS A 117 -1.30 -0.35 -7.63
CA CYS A 117 -1.22 -1.36 -6.58
C CYS A 117 -1.11 -2.74 -7.18
N SER A 118 -0.48 -3.68 -6.46
CA SER A 118 -0.45 -5.09 -6.82
C SER A 118 -0.52 -5.96 -5.59
N THR A 119 -1.25 -7.07 -5.66
CA THR A 119 -1.27 -8.09 -4.62
C THR A 119 -1.16 -9.47 -5.23
N LEU A 120 -0.61 -10.41 -4.45
CA LEU A 120 -0.62 -11.83 -4.76
C LEU A 120 -0.75 -12.67 -3.49
N SER A 121 -1.46 -13.80 -3.59
CA SER A 121 -1.57 -14.81 -2.54
C SER A 121 -1.03 -16.15 -3.06
N VAL A 122 -0.23 -16.84 -2.25
CA VAL A 122 0.40 -18.12 -2.64
C VAL A 122 0.72 -18.98 -1.44
N GLN A 123 0.71 -20.30 -1.65
CA GLN A 123 1.12 -21.27 -0.64
C GLN A 123 2.65 -21.32 -0.52
N ASN A 124 3.15 -21.37 0.72
CA ASN A 124 4.54 -21.65 1.03
C ASN A 124 4.82 -23.17 0.98
N ALA A 125 6.09 -23.55 0.93
CA ALA A 125 6.51 -24.96 0.90
C ALA A 125 6.14 -25.75 2.17
N ASP A 126 5.94 -25.08 3.31
CA ASP A 126 5.51 -25.70 4.57
C ASP A 126 3.98 -25.86 4.68
N GLY A 127 3.23 -25.43 3.67
CA GLY A 127 1.77 -25.48 3.60
C GLY A 127 1.07 -24.25 4.14
N SER A 128 1.77 -23.31 4.78
CA SER A 128 1.22 -22.01 5.15
C SER A 128 0.98 -21.12 3.92
N TYR A 129 0.29 -20.00 4.11
CA TYR A 129 0.05 -19.03 3.03
C TYR A 129 0.77 -17.72 3.28
N LEU A 130 1.11 -17.06 2.20
CA LEU A 130 1.76 -15.77 2.15
C LEU A 130 0.93 -14.82 1.28
N PHE A 131 0.88 -13.55 1.68
CA PHE A 131 0.25 -12.49 0.91
C PHE A 131 1.24 -11.37 0.65
N GLY A 132 1.41 -11.00 -0.62
CA GLY A 132 2.29 -9.92 -1.07
C GLY A 132 1.51 -8.68 -1.47
N ARG A 133 2.06 -7.49 -1.22
CA ARG A 133 1.43 -6.21 -1.50
C ARG A 133 2.44 -5.17 -1.96
N ASN A 134 2.18 -4.50 -3.10
CA ASN A 134 2.83 -3.24 -3.49
C ASN A 134 1.81 -2.09 -3.40
N PHE A 135 2.18 -1.00 -2.76
CA PHE A 135 1.47 0.26 -2.81
C PHE A 135 2.27 1.26 -3.64
N ASP A 136 1.71 1.64 -4.78
CA ASP A 136 2.33 2.56 -5.72
C ASP A 136 1.67 3.94 -5.60
N TRP A 137 2.48 4.97 -5.37
CA TRP A 137 2.02 6.35 -5.17
C TRP A 137 3.11 7.36 -5.52
N ASN A 138 2.79 8.65 -5.42
CA ASN A 138 3.82 9.66 -5.28
C ASN A 138 4.53 9.48 -3.93
N THR A 139 5.73 10.00 -3.79
CA THR A 139 6.45 9.99 -2.51
C THR A 139 5.55 10.47 -1.38
N CYS A 140 5.45 9.68 -0.32
CA CYS A 140 4.59 9.93 0.81
C CYS A 140 5.22 9.48 2.13
N ASP A 141 4.65 9.91 3.25
CA ASP A 141 5.02 9.43 4.57
C ASP A 141 4.17 8.21 4.94
N ALA A 142 4.81 7.04 5.09
CA ALA A 142 4.19 5.79 5.50
C ALA A 142 4.29 5.58 7.02
N LEU A 143 3.16 5.19 7.64
CA LEU A 143 3.11 4.81 9.04
C LEU A 143 2.60 3.38 9.19
N VAL A 144 3.43 2.51 9.78
CA VAL A 144 3.03 1.17 10.22
C VAL A 144 2.44 1.25 11.61
N VAL A 145 1.21 0.76 11.78
CA VAL A 145 0.52 0.72 13.07
C VAL A 145 0.30 -0.73 13.49
N SER A 146 0.94 -1.14 14.60
CA SER A 146 0.59 -2.38 15.31
C SER A 146 -0.52 -2.07 16.30
N ALA A 147 -1.71 -2.58 16.08
CA ALA A 147 -2.87 -2.37 16.93
C ALA A 147 -3.16 -3.58 17.81
N GLU A 148 -3.36 -3.34 19.11
CA GLU A 148 -3.88 -4.32 20.08
C GLU A 148 -5.14 -3.73 20.73
N PRO A 149 -6.33 -3.87 20.08
CA PRO A 149 -7.58 -3.36 20.62
C PRO A 149 -7.99 -4.11 21.88
N GLU A 150 -8.79 -3.47 22.76
CA GLU A 150 -9.41 -4.15 23.90
C GLU A 150 -10.43 -5.21 23.44
N GLU A 151 -11.16 -4.91 22.36
CA GLU A 151 -12.15 -5.78 21.73
C GLU A 151 -11.83 -5.94 20.23
N GLY A 152 -11.45 -7.14 19.83
CA GLY A 152 -11.08 -7.45 18.44
C GLY A 152 -9.70 -8.08 18.31
N TYR A 153 -9.28 -8.33 17.07
CA TYR A 153 -8.02 -8.99 16.79
C TYR A 153 -6.85 -8.00 16.76
N ALA A 154 -5.70 -8.42 17.29
CA ALA A 154 -4.46 -7.69 17.08
C ALA A 154 -4.11 -7.68 15.59
N SER A 155 -3.51 -6.59 15.10
CA SER A 155 -3.21 -6.43 13.69
C SER A 155 -1.99 -5.53 13.43
N ILE A 156 -1.44 -5.62 12.22
CA ILE A 156 -0.52 -4.64 11.65
C ILE A 156 -1.14 -4.08 10.39
N SER A 157 -1.11 -2.77 10.24
CA SER A 157 -1.65 -2.05 9.08
C SER A 157 -0.74 -0.91 8.65
N THR A 158 -0.85 -0.48 7.38
CA THR A 158 -0.08 0.63 6.82
C THR A 158 -0.99 1.76 6.37
N VAL A 159 -0.56 2.98 6.61
CA VAL A 159 -1.29 4.21 6.33
C VAL A 159 -0.41 5.17 5.55
N ASN A 160 -0.97 5.82 4.55
CA ASN A 160 -0.38 6.99 3.94
C ASN A 160 -0.76 8.23 4.77
N MET A 161 0.21 8.82 5.46
CA MET A 161 -0.04 9.95 6.36
C MET A 161 -0.41 11.23 5.61
N ASP A 162 -0.02 11.37 4.34
CA ASP A 162 -0.41 12.51 3.51
C ASP A 162 -1.91 12.53 3.24
N PHE A 163 -2.57 11.35 3.19
CA PHE A 163 -4.02 11.27 3.09
C PHE A 163 -4.71 11.82 4.34
N ILE A 164 -4.17 11.51 5.51
CA ILE A 164 -4.68 12.06 6.78
C ILE A 164 -4.43 13.57 6.83
N GLN A 165 -3.25 14.03 6.43
CA GLN A 165 -2.91 15.46 6.38
C GLN A 165 -3.87 16.21 5.47
N ALA A 166 -4.13 15.67 4.29
CA ALA A 166 -5.05 16.24 3.33
C ALA A 166 -6.49 16.29 3.88
N ALA A 167 -6.97 15.20 4.48
CA ALA A 167 -8.29 15.13 5.10
C ALA A 167 -8.40 16.05 6.33
N ALA A 168 -7.32 16.21 7.12
CA ALA A 168 -7.30 17.05 8.31
C ALA A 168 -7.15 18.55 8.01
N GLY A 169 -6.70 18.94 6.81
CA GLY A 169 -6.48 20.34 6.44
C GLY A 169 -5.45 21.06 7.33
N MET A 170 -4.54 20.32 7.95
CA MET A 170 -3.51 20.84 8.87
C MET A 170 -2.21 20.06 8.73
N GLU A 171 -1.09 20.72 9.06
CA GLU A 171 0.24 20.09 9.08
C GLU A 171 0.30 19.05 10.22
N LEU A 172 0.52 17.78 9.86
CA LEU A 172 0.58 16.66 10.81
C LEU A 172 1.72 16.78 11.81
N GLU A 173 2.82 17.47 11.45
CA GLU A 173 3.95 17.71 12.35
C GLU A 173 3.54 18.45 13.63
N ARG A 174 2.43 19.19 13.57
CA ARG A 174 1.88 19.92 14.72
C ARG A 174 1.02 19.07 15.64
N LEU A 175 0.65 17.85 15.23
CA LEU A 175 -0.14 16.93 16.05
C LEU A 175 0.77 16.08 16.94
N PRO A 176 0.36 15.82 18.20
CA PRO A 176 0.98 14.79 19.03
C PRO A 176 0.92 13.43 18.34
N ASP A 177 1.92 12.58 18.54
CA ASP A 177 1.99 11.24 17.93
C ASP A 177 0.79 10.36 18.28
N GLU A 178 0.25 10.50 19.50
CA GLU A 178 -0.99 9.82 19.89
C GLU A 178 -2.17 10.17 18.96
N MET A 179 -2.33 11.44 18.60
CA MET A 179 -3.40 11.87 17.68
C MET A 179 -3.17 11.38 16.26
N LYS A 180 -1.92 11.38 15.79
CA LYS A 180 -1.55 10.79 14.49
C LYS A 180 -1.88 9.31 14.46
N THR A 181 -1.50 8.57 15.52
CA THR A 181 -1.78 7.14 15.66
C THR A 181 -3.26 6.85 15.67
N MET A 182 -4.05 7.63 16.42
CA MET A 182 -5.51 7.49 16.45
C MET A 182 -6.16 7.73 15.09
N ALA A 183 -5.71 8.75 14.35
CA ALA A 183 -6.20 8.98 12.98
C ALA A 183 -5.78 7.84 12.03
N ALA A 184 -4.56 7.34 12.16
CA ALA A 184 -4.05 6.24 11.36
C ALA A 184 -4.84 4.93 11.57
N LEU A 185 -5.34 4.66 12.78
CA LEU A 185 -6.20 3.49 13.04
C LEU A 185 -7.49 3.49 12.21
N TYR A 186 -7.99 4.66 11.80
CA TYR A 186 -9.18 4.83 10.97
C TYR A 186 -8.90 4.97 9.47
N ALA A 187 -7.63 4.95 9.06
CA ALA A 187 -7.22 5.17 7.67
C ALA A 187 -6.29 4.09 7.09
N PRO A 188 -6.36 2.80 7.50
CA PRO A 188 -5.49 1.77 6.94
C PRO A 188 -5.80 1.52 5.46
N LEU A 189 -4.75 1.26 4.67
CA LEU A 189 -4.84 0.89 3.25
C LEU A 189 -4.58 -0.60 3.03
N ASP A 190 -3.92 -1.24 3.96
CA ASP A 190 -3.63 -2.67 3.99
C ASP A 190 -3.33 -3.14 5.41
N GLY A 191 -3.27 -4.44 5.60
CA GLY A 191 -2.88 -5.02 6.86
C GLY A 191 -3.16 -6.51 6.95
N MET A 192 -2.70 -7.08 8.07
CA MET A 192 -2.98 -8.46 8.48
C MET A 192 -3.34 -8.48 9.96
N ASN A 193 -4.30 -9.31 10.34
CA ASN A 193 -4.62 -9.55 11.75
C ASN A 193 -3.99 -10.85 12.31
N GLU A 194 -4.14 -11.07 13.60
CA GLU A 194 -3.58 -12.25 14.30
C GLU A 194 -4.21 -13.59 13.87
N LYS A 195 -5.32 -13.57 13.13
CA LYS A 195 -5.93 -14.75 12.51
C LYS A 195 -5.32 -15.06 11.14
N GLY A 196 -4.50 -14.14 10.60
CA GLY A 196 -3.87 -14.22 9.29
C GLY A 196 -4.76 -13.76 8.14
N LEU A 197 -5.91 -13.13 8.43
CA LEU A 197 -6.66 -12.42 7.40
C LEU A 197 -5.85 -11.22 6.92
N CYS A 198 -5.55 -11.19 5.62
CA CYS A 198 -4.93 -10.07 4.94
C CYS A 198 -5.98 -9.26 4.18
N VAL A 199 -5.86 -7.94 4.24
CA VAL A 199 -6.73 -6.98 3.55
C VAL A 199 -5.86 -5.98 2.83
N SER A 200 -6.19 -5.65 1.57
CA SER A 200 -5.53 -4.59 0.80
C SER A 200 -6.55 -3.83 -0.03
N VAL A 201 -6.44 -2.51 -0.06
CA VAL A 201 -7.20 -1.63 -0.95
C VAL A 201 -6.41 -1.39 -2.22
N ASN A 202 -7.00 -1.69 -3.36
CA ASN A 202 -6.41 -1.45 -4.67
C ASN A 202 -7.35 -0.52 -5.45
N MET A 203 -6.84 0.61 -5.93
CA MET A 203 -7.64 1.56 -6.70
C MET A 203 -7.96 1.03 -8.09
N ILE A 204 -9.14 1.38 -8.60
CA ILE A 204 -9.53 1.21 -9.99
C ILE A 204 -9.69 2.61 -10.60
N GLU A 205 -9.07 2.84 -11.75
CA GLU A 205 -9.25 4.08 -12.49
C GLU A 205 -10.65 4.09 -13.13
N ASP A 206 -11.61 4.66 -12.42
CA ASP A 206 -12.99 4.82 -12.86
C ASP A 206 -13.52 6.21 -12.46
N SER A 207 -14.44 6.73 -13.24
CA SER A 207 -15.21 7.93 -12.90
C SER A 207 -16.36 7.66 -11.94
N ALA A 208 -16.75 6.39 -11.75
CA ALA A 208 -17.71 5.96 -10.75
C ALA A 208 -17.10 5.97 -9.35
N SER A 209 -17.93 5.96 -8.34
CA SER A 209 -17.53 5.90 -6.93
C SER A 209 -18.51 5.00 -6.20
N ILE A 210 -18.05 4.30 -5.16
CA ILE A 210 -18.93 3.49 -4.32
C ILE A 210 -19.71 4.42 -3.40
N ALA A 211 -21.02 4.31 -3.43
CA ALA A 211 -21.95 5.05 -2.58
C ALA A 211 -23.24 4.23 -2.43
N GLN A 212 -23.22 3.25 -1.54
CA GLN A 212 -24.41 2.46 -1.25
C GLN A 212 -25.35 3.29 -0.37
N GLU A 213 -26.64 3.20 -0.62
CA GLU A 213 -27.69 3.93 0.11
C GLU A 213 -28.84 2.95 0.42
N THR A 214 -28.72 2.20 1.52
CA THR A 214 -29.75 1.32 2.05
C THR A 214 -30.11 1.70 3.49
N ASP A 215 -30.80 0.85 4.22
CA ASP A 215 -31.12 1.06 5.65
C ASP A 215 -30.00 0.57 6.60
N LYS A 216 -28.79 0.27 6.08
CA LYS A 216 -27.66 -0.21 6.88
C LYS A 216 -26.84 0.95 7.46
N LYS A 217 -25.94 0.63 8.37
CA LYS A 217 -24.95 1.58 8.86
C LYS A 217 -23.87 1.80 7.82
N ASP A 218 -23.29 3.00 7.80
CA ASP A 218 -22.30 3.42 6.81
C ASP A 218 -20.88 3.10 7.25
N ILE A 219 -20.04 2.70 6.30
CA ILE A 219 -18.58 2.64 6.45
C ILE A 219 -17.91 3.23 5.23
N THR A 220 -16.73 3.82 5.43
CA THR A 220 -15.87 4.26 4.32
C THR A 220 -14.89 3.15 3.94
N THR A 221 -14.22 3.27 2.78
CA THR A 221 -13.20 2.31 2.34
C THR A 221 -12.20 1.99 3.45
N THR A 222 -11.64 3.01 4.09
CA THR A 222 -10.61 2.82 5.11
C THR A 222 -11.15 2.26 6.43
N THR A 223 -12.34 2.68 6.83
CA THR A 223 -12.99 2.11 8.04
C THR A 223 -13.48 0.68 7.79
N ALA A 224 -13.76 0.28 6.54
CA ALA A 224 -13.99 -1.12 6.18
C ALA A 224 -12.74 -1.97 6.41
N VAL A 225 -11.55 -1.51 5.97
CA VAL A 225 -10.29 -2.21 6.27
C VAL A 225 -10.10 -2.39 7.76
N ARG A 226 -10.33 -1.33 8.56
CA ARG A 226 -10.24 -1.42 10.03
C ARG A 226 -11.23 -2.42 10.62
N LEU A 227 -12.48 -2.38 10.18
CA LEU A 227 -13.52 -3.32 10.60
C LEU A 227 -13.11 -4.78 10.35
N LEU A 228 -12.62 -5.08 9.13
CA LEU A 228 -12.21 -6.43 8.75
C LEU A 228 -11.01 -6.90 9.58
N LEU A 229 -10.01 -6.06 9.79
CA LEU A 229 -8.85 -6.39 10.60
C LEU A 229 -9.20 -6.65 12.07
N ASP A 230 -10.22 -5.97 12.61
CA ASP A 230 -10.62 -6.15 14.01
C ASP A 230 -11.58 -7.32 14.23
N LYS A 231 -12.44 -7.63 13.25
CA LYS A 231 -13.63 -8.47 13.52
C LYS A 231 -13.71 -9.72 12.63
N ALA A 232 -12.99 -9.84 11.52
CA ALA A 232 -13.02 -11.00 10.64
C ALA A 232 -11.81 -11.92 10.87
N ALA A 233 -12.04 -13.22 11.05
CA ALA A 233 -10.97 -14.21 11.17
C ALA A 233 -10.48 -14.72 9.82
N ASP A 234 -11.35 -14.75 8.81
CA ASP A 234 -11.10 -15.30 7.49
C ASP A 234 -11.88 -14.55 6.40
N VAL A 235 -11.75 -15.01 5.16
CA VAL A 235 -12.41 -14.38 3.99
C VAL A 235 -13.93 -14.48 4.10
N ASP A 236 -14.48 -15.59 4.56
CA ASP A 236 -15.93 -15.77 4.65
C ASP A 236 -16.56 -14.81 5.67
N GLU A 237 -15.95 -14.68 6.86
CA GLU A 237 -16.38 -13.68 7.86
C GLU A 237 -16.23 -12.25 7.34
N ALA A 238 -15.16 -11.95 6.61
CA ALA A 238 -14.95 -10.64 6.01
C ALA A 238 -16.05 -10.28 4.99
N LEU A 239 -16.45 -11.23 4.15
CA LEU A 239 -17.52 -11.04 3.16
C LEU A 239 -18.88 -10.84 3.83
N GLU A 240 -19.19 -11.59 4.90
CA GLU A 240 -20.43 -11.40 5.63
C GLU A 240 -20.47 -10.02 6.34
N LEU A 241 -19.37 -9.61 6.97
CA LEU A 241 -19.28 -8.27 7.58
C LEU A 241 -19.49 -7.14 6.58
N LEU A 242 -18.87 -7.21 5.40
CA LEU A 242 -19.07 -6.18 4.36
C LEU A 242 -20.54 -6.08 3.93
N LYS A 243 -21.30 -7.17 3.94
CA LYS A 243 -22.73 -7.18 3.62
C LYS A 243 -23.62 -6.51 4.68
N GLU A 244 -23.12 -6.32 5.90
CA GLU A 244 -23.88 -5.69 6.99
C GLU A 244 -23.90 -4.16 6.92
N TYR A 245 -23.05 -3.56 6.09
CA TYR A 245 -22.84 -2.11 6.00
C TYR A 245 -23.09 -1.58 4.60
N ASP A 246 -23.36 -0.28 4.51
CA ASP A 246 -23.30 0.48 3.28
C ASP A 246 -21.88 1.07 3.11
N LEU A 247 -21.21 0.70 2.02
CA LEU A 247 -19.85 1.14 1.72
C LEU A 247 -19.87 2.44 0.93
N HIS A 248 -19.03 3.38 1.35
CA HIS A 248 -18.78 4.65 0.68
C HIS A 248 -17.29 4.81 0.36
N ALA A 249 -16.97 5.28 -0.84
CA ALA A 249 -15.59 5.44 -1.26
C ALA A 249 -14.88 6.54 -0.46
N SER A 250 -13.76 6.21 0.18
CA SER A 250 -12.84 7.20 0.71
C SER A 250 -12.24 8.02 -0.43
N MET A 251 -12.14 9.34 -0.25
CA MET A 251 -11.63 10.31 -1.24
C MET A 251 -12.35 10.24 -2.61
N GLY A 252 -13.55 9.66 -2.65
CA GLY A 252 -14.32 9.47 -3.88
C GLY A 252 -13.67 8.53 -4.91
N MET A 253 -12.70 7.71 -4.49
CA MET A 253 -11.96 6.81 -5.38
C MET A 253 -12.64 5.45 -5.50
N MET A 254 -12.82 4.96 -6.73
CA MET A 254 -13.21 3.57 -6.96
C MET A 254 -12.08 2.65 -6.54
N VAL A 255 -12.43 1.64 -5.75
CA VAL A 255 -11.49 0.65 -5.23
C VAL A 255 -12.09 -0.74 -5.27
N HIS A 256 -11.23 -1.74 -5.17
CA HIS A 256 -11.60 -3.09 -4.77
C HIS A 256 -10.70 -3.57 -3.62
N PHE A 257 -11.22 -4.50 -2.84
CA PHE A 257 -10.43 -5.13 -1.78
C PHE A 257 -9.84 -6.44 -2.30
N ALA A 258 -8.55 -6.66 -2.02
CA ALA A 258 -7.96 -7.99 -2.09
C ALA A 258 -7.97 -8.57 -0.68
N LEU A 259 -8.60 -9.73 -0.50
CA LEU A 259 -8.67 -10.46 0.77
C LEU A 259 -8.00 -11.82 0.61
N ALA A 260 -7.26 -12.26 1.62
CA ALA A 260 -6.70 -13.60 1.66
C ALA A 260 -6.58 -14.10 3.10
N ASP A 261 -6.74 -15.43 3.32
CA ASP A 261 -6.69 -16.06 4.63
C ASP A 261 -5.71 -17.22 4.72
N THR A 262 -5.61 -17.82 5.91
CA THR A 262 -4.71 -18.95 6.20
C THR A 262 -5.15 -20.27 5.59
N GLU A 263 -6.36 -20.37 5.07
CA GLU A 263 -6.87 -21.57 4.39
C GLU A 263 -6.59 -21.55 2.88
N GLY A 264 -6.12 -20.40 2.36
CA GLY A 264 -5.76 -20.19 0.97
C GLY A 264 -6.89 -19.61 0.13
N ASN A 265 -7.98 -19.18 0.77
CA ASN A 265 -8.98 -18.39 0.09
C ASN A 265 -8.36 -17.03 -0.27
N ALA A 266 -8.53 -16.61 -1.52
CA ALA A 266 -8.07 -15.32 -2.01
C ALA A 266 -9.07 -14.76 -3.02
N VAL A 267 -9.61 -13.57 -2.73
CA VAL A 267 -10.69 -12.97 -3.51
C VAL A 267 -10.44 -11.47 -3.77
N ALA A 268 -10.97 -10.99 -4.87
CA ALA A 268 -11.22 -9.57 -5.10
C ALA A 268 -12.68 -9.27 -4.77
N VAL A 269 -12.93 -8.23 -3.98
CA VAL A 269 -14.29 -7.72 -3.67
C VAL A 269 -14.46 -6.39 -4.38
N GLU A 270 -15.35 -6.35 -5.34
CA GLU A 270 -15.63 -5.21 -6.21
C GLU A 270 -17.05 -4.72 -6.00
N TYR A 271 -17.30 -3.45 -6.26
CA TYR A 271 -18.64 -2.85 -6.20
C TYR A 271 -18.98 -2.31 -7.59
N ILE A 272 -19.84 -3.03 -8.30
CA ILE A 272 -20.30 -2.70 -9.64
C ILE A 272 -21.72 -2.14 -9.51
N ASP A 273 -21.93 -0.90 -9.94
CA ASP A 273 -23.21 -0.20 -9.75
C ASP A 273 -23.71 -0.27 -8.28
N ASN A 274 -22.80 -0.14 -7.33
CA ASN A 274 -23.01 -0.30 -5.87
C ASN A 274 -23.39 -1.71 -5.40
N GLU A 275 -23.35 -2.72 -6.25
CA GLU A 275 -23.59 -4.12 -5.87
C GLU A 275 -22.24 -4.82 -5.64
N MET A 276 -22.12 -5.52 -4.50
CA MET A 276 -20.92 -6.26 -4.15
C MET A 276 -20.77 -7.51 -5.02
N VAL A 277 -19.64 -7.61 -5.73
CA VAL A 277 -19.26 -8.76 -6.56
C VAL A 277 -17.94 -9.34 -6.05
N VAL A 278 -17.89 -10.65 -5.89
CA VAL A 278 -16.71 -11.37 -5.40
C VAL A 278 -16.15 -12.24 -6.52
N THR A 279 -14.84 -12.14 -6.75
CA THR A 279 -14.12 -12.93 -7.75
C THR A 279 -12.98 -13.69 -7.07
N ASP A 280 -12.98 -15.03 -7.17
CA ASP A 280 -11.86 -15.85 -6.69
C ASP A 280 -10.62 -15.58 -7.54
N THR A 281 -9.58 -15.05 -6.91
CA THR A 281 -8.33 -14.73 -7.58
C THR A 281 -7.17 -14.57 -6.59
N PRO A 282 -5.99 -15.14 -6.88
CA PRO A 282 -4.80 -14.91 -6.07
C PRO A 282 -4.04 -13.63 -6.46
N VAL A 283 -4.44 -12.92 -7.52
CA VAL A 283 -3.76 -11.70 -8.00
C VAL A 283 -4.77 -10.59 -8.22
N VAL A 284 -4.48 -9.42 -7.68
CA VAL A 284 -5.27 -8.20 -7.89
C VAL A 284 -4.33 -7.04 -8.22
N THR A 285 -4.69 -6.23 -9.22
CA THR A 285 -3.98 -4.99 -9.58
C THR A 285 -4.96 -3.82 -9.63
N ASN A 286 -5.03 -3.03 -10.72
CA ASN A 286 -5.84 -1.82 -10.78
C ASN A 286 -6.85 -1.83 -11.94
N PHE A 287 -7.57 -2.92 -12.10
CA PHE A 287 -8.68 -3.04 -13.06
C PHE A 287 -9.72 -4.05 -12.55
N TYR A 288 -10.95 -3.95 -13.04
CA TYR A 288 -12.02 -4.87 -12.64
C TYR A 288 -11.75 -6.29 -13.10
N LEU A 289 -11.94 -7.24 -12.18
CA LEU A 289 -11.82 -8.67 -12.42
C LEU A 289 -13.19 -9.34 -12.65
N ALA A 290 -14.27 -8.72 -12.16
CA ALA A 290 -15.63 -9.19 -12.39
C ALA A 290 -15.98 -9.18 -13.88
N GLU A 291 -16.80 -10.13 -14.34
CA GLU A 291 -17.28 -10.22 -15.71
C GLU A 291 -18.24 -9.07 -16.07
N GLY A 292 -18.39 -8.79 -17.36
CA GLY A 292 -19.33 -7.80 -17.93
C GLY A 292 -18.68 -6.50 -18.39
N GLU A 293 -19.49 -5.57 -18.91
CA GLU A 293 -19.02 -4.25 -19.34
C GLU A 293 -18.70 -3.38 -18.14
N LYS A 294 -17.54 -2.69 -18.18
CA LYS A 294 -17.04 -1.79 -17.16
C LYS A 294 -16.62 -0.45 -17.76
N HIS A 295 -16.70 0.60 -16.95
CA HIS A 295 -16.22 1.93 -17.35
C HIS A 295 -14.70 2.04 -17.20
N GLY A 296 -14.13 1.54 -16.12
CA GLY A 296 -12.69 1.53 -15.84
C GLY A 296 -12.05 0.21 -16.28
N ILE A 297 -11.32 0.22 -17.39
CA ILE A 297 -10.62 -0.98 -17.89
C ILE A 297 -9.19 -1.12 -17.34
N GLY A 298 -8.71 -0.17 -16.53
CA GLY A 298 -7.35 -0.10 -16.04
C GLY A 298 -6.33 0.33 -17.10
N THR A 299 -5.11 0.58 -16.66
CA THR A 299 -4.00 0.93 -17.55
C THR A 299 -3.35 -0.32 -18.14
N GLU A 300 -2.62 -0.18 -19.27
CA GLU A 300 -1.80 -1.25 -19.85
C GLU A 300 -0.79 -1.78 -18.83
N GLN A 301 -0.18 -0.90 -18.04
CA GLN A 301 0.74 -1.26 -16.97
C GLN A 301 0.07 -2.13 -15.90
N SER A 302 -1.17 -1.84 -15.52
CA SER A 302 -1.93 -2.64 -14.55
C SER A 302 -2.17 -4.07 -15.06
N HIS A 303 -2.57 -4.22 -16.32
CA HIS A 303 -2.73 -5.55 -16.95
C HIS A 303 -1.39 -6.28 -17.07
N THR A 304 -0.31 -5.60 -17.45
CA THR A 304 1.03 -6.21 -17.55
C THR A 304 1.49 -6.73 -16.19
N ARG A 305 1.32 -5.98 -15.09
CA ARG A 305 1.64 -6.44 -13.73
C ARG A 305 0.83 -7.66 -13.33
N TYR A 306 -0.46 -7.68 -13.65
CA TYR A 306 -1.33 -8.83 -13.41
C TYR A 306 -0.84 -10.07 -14.17
N GLU A 307 -0.45 -9.94 -15.45
CA GLU A 307 0.06 -11.03 -16.27
C GLU A 307 1.39 -11.57 -15.73
N ILE A 308 2.31 -10.70 -15.29
CA ILE A 308 3.59 -11.09 -14.69
C ILE A 308 3.35 -11.94 -13.44
N LEU A 309 2.56 -11.45 -12.49
CA LEU A 309 2.27 -12.16 -11.24
C LEU A 309 1.53 -13.48 -11.49
N THR A 310 0.52 -13.48 -12.38
CA THR A 310 -0.21 -14.70 -12.75
C THR A 310 0.69 -15.73 -13.40
N LYS A 311 1.64 -15.32 -14.24
CA LYS A 311 2.64 -16.20 -14.84
C LYS A 311 3.56 -16.81 -13.79
N LEU A 312 4.09 -16.00 -12.87
CA LEU A 312 4.93 -16.46 -11.77
C LEU A 312 4.22 -17.55 -10.93
N LEU A 313 2.94 -17.32 -10.56
CA LEU A 313 2.15 -18.33 -9.83
C LEU A 313 1.89 -19.62 -10.62
N LYS A 314 1.81 -19.55 -11.95
CA LYS A 314 1.70 -20.74 -12.81
C LYS A 314 2.99 -21.54 -12.88
N GLU A 315 4.13 -20.84 -12.91
CA GLU A 315 5.46 -21.44 -13.01
C GLU A 315 5.95 -21.98 -11.66
N LYS A 316 5.64 -21.28 -10.57
CA LYS A 316 6.06 -21.61 -9.20
C LYS A 316 4.85 -21.75 -8.29
N LYS A 317 4.48 -23.00 -7.97
CA LYS A 317 3.26 -23.31 -7.20
C LYS A 317 3.37 -23.00 -5.71
N THR A 318 4.59 -22.99 -5.18
CA THR A 318 4.88 -22.59 -3.80
C THR A 318 6.00 -21.56 -3.83
N MET A 319 5.89 -20.54 -2.98
CA MET A 319 6.86 -19.46 -2.87
C MET A 319 7.20 -19.24 -1.40
N ASP A 320 8.46 -18.97 -1.10
CA ASP A 320 8.86 -18.45 0.20
C ASP A 320 8.76 -16.91 0.24
N GLY A 321 9.06 -16.31 1.40
CA GLY A 321 8.98 -14.86 1.54
C GLY A 321 9.93 -14.10 0.61
N GLN A 322 11.08 -14.70 0.26
CA GLN A 322 12.04 -14.12 -0.67
C GLN A 322 11.49 -14.14 -2.11
N ASP A 323 10.86 -15.24 -2.50
CA ASP A 323 10.21 -15.35 -3.81
C ASP A 323 9.09 -14.33 -4.00
N ILE A 324 8.32 -14.06 -2.94
CA ILE A 324 7.27 -13.01 -2.98
C ILE A 324 7.91 -11.64 -3.07
N ARG A 325 8.98 -11.37 -2.31
CA ARG A 325 9.73 -10.12 -2.44
C ARG A 325 10.19 -9.90 -3.89
N ASP A 326 10.77 -10.93 -4.53
CA ASP A 326 11.24 -10.87 -5.91
C ASP A 326 10.07 -10.69 -6.91
N ALA A 327 8.92 -11.31 -6.64
CA ALA A 327 7.71 -11.12 -7.42
C ALA A 327 7.19 -9.67 -7.31
N LEU A 328 7.17 -9.08 -6.11
CA LEU A 328 6.78 -7.69 -5.87
C LEU A 328 7.75 -6.71 -6.53
N ASP A 329 9.06 -6.96 -6.43
CA ASP A 329 10.11 -6.21 -7.12
C ASP A 329 9.88 -6.20 -8.64
N SER A 330 9.58 -7.36 -9.24
CA SER A 330 9.36 -7.49 -10.69
C SER A 330 8.17 -6.67 -11.23
N VAL A 331 7.29 -6.22 -10.36
CA VAL A 331 6.11 -5.40 -10.70
C VAL A 331 6.11 -4.03 -9.99
N SER A 332 7.22 -3.62 -9.41
CA SER A 332 7.42 -2.29 -8.84
C SER A 332 7.47 -1.22 -9.94
N LYS A 333 7.25 0.04 -9.56
CA LYS A 333 7.14 1.16 -10.51
C LYS A 333 8.41 1.42 -11.30
N ASP A 334 9.59 1.22 -10.71
CA ASP A 334 10.88 1.36 -11.38
C ASP A 334 11.01 0.49 -12.66
N ASN A 335 10.29 -0.65 -12.73
CA ASN A 335 10.30 -1.50 -13.92
C ASN A 335 9.47 -0.97 -15.10
N PHE A 336 8.76 0.15 -14.93
CA PHE A 336 7.81 0.67 -15.91
C PHE A 336 8.08 2.12 -16.35
N ASP A 337 9.21 2.70 -15.97
CA ASP A 337 9.54 4.13 -16.21
C ASP A 337 8.40 5.07 -15.73
N ASP A 338 7.72 4.71 -14.64
CA ASP A 338 6.60 5.46 -14.08
C ASP A 338 7.13 6.61 -13.19
N PRO A 339 6.54 7.82 -13.24
CA PRO A 339 6.97 8.93 -12.38
C PRO A 339 6.60 8.76 -10.90
N SER A 340 5.67 7.86 -10.58
CA SER A 340 5.38 7.44 -9.20
C SER A 340 6.36 6.34 -8.76
N SER A 341 6.37 6.01 -7.48
CA SER A 341 7.19 4.93 -6.94
C SER A 341 6.35 3.87 -6.24
N THR A 342 6.91 2.69 -6.03
CA THR A 342 6.35 1.72 -5.08
C THR A 342 6.81 2.14 -3.68
N GLU A 343 5.95 2.89 -2.98
CA GLU A 343 6.28 3.49 -1.68
C GLU A 343 6.50 2.45 -0.58
N TRP A 344 5.73 1.34 -0.62
CA TRP A 344 6.04 0.18 0.20
C TRP A 344 5.63 -1.13 -0.47
N SER A 345 6.42 -2.16 -0.15
CA SER A 345 6.11 -3.55 -0.45
C SER A 345 6.04 -4.34 0.85
N ILE A 346 5.09 -5.25 0.95
CA ILE A 346 4.86 -6.03 2.17
C ILE A 346 4.76 -7.51 1.82
N VAL A 347 5.41 -8.35 2.63
CA VAL A 347 5.20 -9.80 2.65
C VAL A 347 4.59 -10.18 3.99
N PHE A 348 3.33 -10.59 3.98
CA PHE A 348 2.61 -11.08 5.15
C PHE A 348 2.73 -12.60 5.23
N HIS A 349 3.29 -13.11 6.33
CA HIS A 349 3.35 -14.53 6.64
C HIS A 349 2.14 -14.90 7.50
N GLN A 350 1.04 -15.31 6.85
CA GLN A 350 -0.27 -15.49 7.48
C GLN A 350 -0.26 -16.51 8.63
N GLY A 351 0.49 -17.62 8.47
CA GLY A 351 0.57 -18.66 9.51
C GLY A 351 1.43 -18.29 10.72
N SER A 352 2.48 -17.46 10.55
CA SER A 352 3.40 -17.10 11.64
C SER A 352 3.11 -15.74 12.27
N GLY A 353 2.33 -14.89 11.61
CA GLY A 353 2.11 -13.49 12.02
C GLY A 353 3.31 -12.58 11.78
N GLU A 354 4.34 -13.03 11.06
CA GLU A 354 5.45 -12.16 10.65
C GLU A 354 5.06 -11.30 9.46
N VAL A 355 5.62 -10.08 9.44
CA VAL A 355 5.40 -9.10 8.37
C VAL A 355 6.73 -8.46 8.01
N TRP A 356 7.08 -8.54 6.72
CA TRP A 356 8.29 -7.95 6.19
C TRP A 356 7.93 -6.76 5.30
N TYR A 357 8.49 -5.58 5.64
CA TYR A 357 8.33 -4.36 4.85
C TYR A 357 9.59 -4.01 4.10
N TYR A 358 9.41 -3.52 2.89
CA TYR A 358 10.42 -2.88 2.06
C TYR A 358 9.92 -1.49 1.69
N HIS A 359 10.74 -0.47 1.88
CA HIS A 359 10.34 0.91 1.68
C HIS A 359 11.02 1.49 0.44
N ARG A 360 10.23 2.16 -0.41
CA ARG A 360 10.66 2.86 -1.63
C ARG A 360 11.60 2.00 -2.47
N GLU A 361 11.11 0.80 -2.83
CA GLU A 361 11.79 -0.14 -3.74
C GLU A 361 13.18 -0.61 -3.27
N ASN A 362 13.53 -0.36 -1.99
CA ASN A 362 14.75 -0.90 -1.40
C ASN A 362 14.55 -2.34 -0.91
N TYR A 363 14.53 -3.29 -1.83
CA TYR A 363 14.32 -4.71 -1.55
C TYR A 363 15.52 -5.40 -0.90
N GLU A 364 16.65 -4.70 -0.70
CA GLU A 364 17.80 -5.22 0.05
C GLU A 364 17.65 -5.04 1.57
N LYS A 365 16.73 -4.19 2.03
CA LYS A 365 16.55 -3.85 3.44
C LYS A 365 15.13 -4.17 3.91
N ALA A 366 14.97 -5.30 4.60
CA ALA A 366 13.70 -5.65 5.21
C ALA A 366 13.56 -5.05 6.62
N TYR A 367 12.36 -4.55 6.92
CA TYR A 367 11.91 -4.21 8.26
C TYR A 367 10.92 -5.28 8.71
N ARG A 368 11.27 -6.04 9.75
CA ARG A 368 10.46 -7.17 10.22
C ARG A 368 9.67 -6.80 11.45
N PHE A 369 8.40 -7.13 11.43
CA PHE A 369 7.49 -7.02 12.56
C PHE A 369 6.82 -8.37 12.81
N LYS A 370 6.15 -8.47 13.97
CA LYS A 370 5.37 -9.66 14.32
C LYS A 370 4.12 -9.25 15.08
N ILE A 371 2.99 -9.76 14.62
CA ILE A 371 1.72 -9.72 15.36
C ILE A 371 1.82 -10.75 16.47
N LYS A 372 1.28 -10.46 17.63
CA LYS A 372 1.32 -11.36 18.78
C LYS A 372 0.70 -12.72 18.50
#